data_a43d3da15486ab06ea4cc81c21587b76
#
_entry.id   a43d3da15486ab06ea4cc81c21587b76
#
_cell.length_a   1.000
_cell.length_b   1.000
_cell.length_c   1.000
_cell.angle_alpha   90.00
_cell.angle_beta   90.00
_cell.angle_gamma   90.00
#
_symmetry.space_group_name_H-M   'P 1'
#
loop_
_entity.id
_entity.type
_entity.pdbx_description
1 polymer ?
#
loop_
_entity_poly.entity_id
_entity_poly.type
_entity_poly.pdbx_seq_one_letter_code
_entity_poly.pdbx_strand_id
1 'polypeptide(L)'
;MTADKKSSWRCISCRQCDSSDVLADLVKEVKGFKSQFNKMQEGLDQANQGITNIEGKLGMLETRLDDLTTRLTLAEAKVDRLPAVESSLKSLESELAALKVNESGREQFGRLNNIEISGVPQTNGENLMSILGGICVTVGFNLCETDVDTIHRVRRFQSSLSSKENADSRPPAIIVRFCQRRRKDELVAAARARRGLTSADAGLTGPAVAIYLNEHLTTGNKILLRKARDKKVELNYDYLWVKQCKIFMRKNDKSRVFVITDDTDLKKLK
;
A
#
# COMPACT_ATOMS: atom_id res chain seq x y z
N MET A 1 -8.61 -127.48 -33.73
CA MET A 1 -8.40 -126.00 -33.68
C MET A 1 -9.60 -125.41 -32.99
N THR A 2 -9.38 -124.89 -31.81
CA THR A 2 -10.44 -124.48 -30.86
C THR A 2 -11.11 -123.15 -31.33
N ALA A 3 -12.40 -122.99 -31.12
CA ALA A 3 -13.25 -121.87 -31.57
C ALA A 3 -12.82 -120.49 -31.11
N ASP A 4 -11.98 -120.40 -30.07
CA ASP A 4 -11.51 -119.10 -29.49
C ASP A 4 -10.50 -118.32 -30.30
N LYS A 5 -9.83 -118.92 -31.28
CA LYS A 5 -8.88 -118.18 -32.13
C LYS A 5 -9.51 -117.44 -33.34
N LYS A 6 -10.77 -117.69 -33.62
CA LYS A 6 -11.48 -117.03 -34.74
C LYS A 6 -12.08 -115.65 -34.37
N SER A 7 -12.36 -115.39 -33.12
CA SER A 7 -12.98 -114.11 -32.68
C SER A 7 -11.99 -112.95 -32.56
N SER A 8 -10.68 -113.24 -32.51
CA SER A 8 -9.66 -112.15 -32.41
C SER A 8 -8.93 -111.85 -33.73
N TRP A 9 -9.29 -112.51 -34.82
CA TRP A 9 -8.60 -112.26 -36.11
C TRP A 9 -9.28 -111.17 -36.87
N ARG A 10 -8.58 -110.06 -37.02
CA ARG A 10 -8.98 -108.89 -37.88
C ARG A 10 -8.12 -108.92 -39.14
N CYS A 11 -8.71 -108.73 -40.32
CA CYS A 11 -8.00 -108.63 -41.56
C CYS A 11 -7.15 -107.35 -41.56
N ILE A 12 -6.08 -107.28 -42.48
CA ILE A 12 -5.14 -106.19 -42.54
C ILE A 12 -5.88 -104.88 -42.80
N SER A 13 -6.94 -104.80 -43.62
CA SER A 13 -7.73 -103.60 -43.87
C SER A 13 -8.55 -103.18 -42.63
N CYS A 14 -9.08 -104.10 -41.82
CA CYS A 14 -9.75 -103.74 -40.54
C CYS A 14 -8.76 -103.23 -39.49
N ARG A 15 -7.52 -103.75 -39.44
CA ARG A 15 -6.45 -103.16 -38.61
C ARG A 15 -5.99 -101.77 -39.11
N GLN A 16 -5.99 -101.57 -40.43
CA GLN A 16 -5.63 -100.29 -41.04
C GLN A 16 -6.75 -99.24 -40.79
N CYS A 17 -8.03 -99.65 -40.80
CA CYS A 17 -9.17 -98.79 -40.49
C CYS A 17 -9.13 -98.25 -39.03
N ASP A 18 -8.92 -99.17 -38.05
CA ASP A 18 -8.81 -98.79 -36.64
C ASP A 18 -7.58 -97.85 -36.38
N SER A 19 -6.46 -98.13 -37.08
CA SER A 19 -5.28 -97.25 -36.94
C SER A 19 -5.44 -95.90 -37.65
N SER A 20 -6.21 -95.83 -38.75
CA SER A 20 -6.52 -94.62 -39.48
C SER A 20 -7.42 -93.66 -38.65
N ASP A 21 -8.43 -94.25 -37.96
CA ASP A 21 -9.35 -93.49 -37.11
C ASP A 21 -8.64 -92.90 -35.85
N VAL A 22 -7.79 -93.67 -35.21
CA VAL A 22 -6.95 -93.22 -34.08
C VAL A 22 -5.97 -92.18 -34.53
N LEU A 23 -5.38 -92.29 -35.72
CA LEU A 23 -4.51 -91.23 -36.27
C LEU A 23 -5.30 -89.97 -36.59
N ALA A 24 -6.51 -90.06 -37.12
CA ALA A 24 -7.39 -88.97 -37.40
C ALA A 24 -7.78 -88.19 -36.12
N ASP A 25 -8.15 -88.94 -35.07
CA ASP A 25 -8.45 -88.31 -33.74
C ASP A 25 -7.22 -87.67 -33.12
N LEU A 26 -6.05 -88.32 -33.20
CA LEU A 26 -4.79 -87.70 -32.69
C LEU A 26 -4.40 -86.45 -33.46
N VAL A 27 -4.59 -86.45 -34.76
CA VAL A 27 -4.36 -85.21 -35.59
C VAL A 27 -5.34 -84.14 -35.20
N LYS A 28 -6.56 -84.40 -34.91
CA LYS A 28 -7.59 -83.44 -34.46
C LYS A 28 -7.24 -82.88 -33.05
N GLU A 29 -6.80 -83.73 -32.16
CA GLU A 29 -6.35 -83.35 -30.82
C GLU A 29 -5.11 -82.45 -30.87
N VAL A 30 -4.12 -82.82 -31.68
CA VAL A 30 -2.90 -82.00 -31.94
C VAL A 30 -3.22 -80.64 -32.57
N LYS A 31 -4.19 -80.61 -33.51
CA LYS A 31 -4.67 -79.31 -34.07
C LYS A 31 -5.38 -78.48 -33.02
N GLY A 32 -6.18 -79.07 -32.16
CA GLY A 32 -6.83 -78.46 -30.99
C GLY A 32 -5.78 -77.84 -30.06
N PHE A 33 -4.78 -78.64 -29.69
CA PHE A 33 -3.67 -78.19 -28.85
C PHE A 33 -2.87 -77.03 -29.46
N LYS A 34 -2.56 -77.10 -30.75
CA LYS A 34 -1.90 -76.03 -31.47
C LYS A 34 -2.71 -74.73 -31.48
N SER A 35 -4.03 -74.80 -31.63
CA SER A 35 -4.93 -73.66 -31.55
C SER A 35 -4.97 -73.07 -30.15
N GLN A 36 -5.00 -73.91 -29.11
CA GLN A 36 -4.92 -73.37 -27.71
C GLN A 36 -3.56 -72.75 -27.40
N PHE A 37 -2.47 -73.33 -27.89
CA PHE A 37 -1.12 -72.80 -27.72
C PHE A 37 -0.99 -71.46 -28.37
N ASN A 38 -1.46 -71.30 -29.63
CA ASN A 38 -1.45 -70.02 -30.32
C ASN A 38 -2.23 -68.91 -29.54
N LYS A 39 -3.45 -69.27 -29.02
CA LYS A 39 -4.22 -68.34 -28.21
C LYS A 39 -3.51 -67.91 -26.91
N MET A 40 -2.79 -68.89 -26.31
CA MET A 40 -2.02 -68.62 -25.10
C MET A 40 -0.82 -67.69 -25.42
N GLN A 41 -0.19 -67.92 -26.56
CA GLN A 41 0.91 -67.07 -27.03
C GLN A 41 0.46 -65.65 -27.36
N GLU A 42 -0.68 -65.48 -28.04
CA GLU A 42 -1.30 -64.19 -28.27
C GLU A 42 -1.65 -63.44 -26.95
N GLY A 43 -2.18 -64.17 -25.97
CA GLY A 43 -2.44 -63.63 -24.64
C GLY A 43 -1.19 -63.20 -23.89
N LEU A 44 -0.09 -63.95 -24.02
CA LEU A 44 1.21 -63.62 -23.45
C LEU A 44 1.82 -62.35 -24.11
N ASP A 45 1.69 -62.23 -25.42
CA ASP A 45 2.17 -61.09 -26.17
C ASP A 45 1.39 -59.80 -25.79
N GLN A 46 0.07 -59.93 -25.64
CA GLN A 46 -0.77 -58.84 -25.15
C GLN A 46 -0.42 -58.42 -23.72
N ALA A 47 -0.16 -59.39 -22.84
CA ALA A 47 0.25 -59.14 -21.46
C ALA A 47 1.61 -58.41 -21.41
N ASN A 48 2.58 -58.85 -22.22
CA ASN A 48 3.90 -58.23 -22.34
C ASN A 48 3.79 -56.80 -22.87
N GLN A 49 2.96 -56.56 -23.91
CA GLN A 49 2.67 -55.20 -24.37
C GLN A 49 2.06 -54.31 -23.27
N GLY A 50 1.13 -54.88 -22.48
CA GLY A 50 0.55 -54.23 -21.32
C GLY A 50 1.60 -53.81 -20.29
N ILE A 51 2.51 -54.74 -19.97
CA ILE A 51 3.61 -54.46 -19.02
C ILE A 51 4.52 -53.33 -19.52
N THR A 52 4.97 -53.38 -20.78
CA THR A 52 5.82 -52.34 -21.38
C THR A 52 5.14 -50.96 -21.36
N ASN A 53 3.80 -50.93 -21.57
CA ASN A 53 3.05 -49.68 -21.50
C ASN A 53 2.97 -49.15 -20.06
N ILE A 54 2.81 -50.02 -19.08
CA ILE A 54 2.81 -49.66 -17.65
C ILE A 54 4.19 -49.17 -17.22
N GLU A 55 5.25 -49.84 -17.62
CA GLU A 55 6.64 -49.41 -17.36
C GLU A 55 6.93 -48.02 -17.94
N GLY A 56 6.48 -47.73 -19.18
CA GLY A 56 6.62 -46.43 -19.79
C GLY A 56 5.84 -45.37 -19.03
N LYS A 57 4.62 -45.65 -18.54
CA LYS A 57 3.85 -44.71 -17.71
C LYS A 57 4.49 -44.50 -16.34
N LEU A 58 5.04 -45.51 -15.73
CA LEU A 58 5.78 -45.41 -14.47
C LEU A 58 6.99 -44.51 -14.61
N GLY A 59 7.79 -44.69 -15.62
CA GLY A 59 8.96 -43.78 -15.89
C GLY A 59 8.54 -42.33 -16.11
N MET A 60 7.41 -42.09 -16.79
CA MET A 60 6.86 -40.72 -16.92
C MET A 60 6.38 -40.16 -15.58
N LEU A 61 5.80 -40.97 -14.70
CA LEU A 61 5.38 -40.54 -13.37
C LEU A 61 6.56 -40.26 -12.46
N GLU A 62 7.61 -41.06 -12.51
CA GLU A 62 8.86 -40.81 -11.78
C GLU A 62 9.48 -39.47 -12.17
N THR A 63 9.59 -39.19 -13.48
CA THR A 63 10.12 -37.90 -13.98
C THR A 63 9.28 -36.72 -13.50
N ARG A 64 7.94 -36.87 -13.46
CA ARG A 64 7.04 -35.83 -12.94
C ARG A 64 7.17 -35.63 -11.45
N LEU A 65 7.36 -36.68 -10.68
CA LEU A 65 7.61 -36.63 -9.24
C LEU A 65 8.90 -35.90 -8.93
N ASP A 66 9.97 -36.17 -9.66
CA ASP A 66 11.26 -35.50 -9.51
C ASP A 66 11.15 -33.98 -9.81
N ASP A 67 10.44 -33.63 -10.91
CA ASP A 67 10.17 -32.22 -11.23
C ASP A 67 9.37 -31.52 -10.10
N LEU A 68 8.29 -32.17 -9.63
CA LEU A 68 7.48 -31.64 -8.53
C LEU A 68 8.28 -31.48 -7.23
N THR A 69 9.12 -32.46 -6.90
CA THR A 69 9.97 -32.42 -5.72
C THR A 69 10.96 -31.27 -5.81
N THR A 70 11.59 -31.08 -6.97
CA THR A 70 12.50 -29.95 -7.22
C THR A 70 11.79 -28.60 -7.10
N ARG A 71 10.59 -28.49 -7.65
CA ARG A 71 9.79 -27.24 -7.54
C ARG A 71 9.34 -26.98 -6.12
N LEU A 72 9.00 -28.03 -5.36
CA LEU A 72 8.59 -27.93 -3.98
C LEU A 72 9.74 -27.43 -3.09
N THR A 73 10.93 -28.02 -3.22
CA THR A 73 12.10 -27.57 -2.45
C THR A 73 12.48 -26.13 -2.75
N LEU A 74 12.37 -25.69 -4.00
CA LEU A 74 12.57 -24.29 -4.38
C LEU A 74 11.49 -23.35 -3.80
N ALA A 75 10.25 -23.81 -3.72
CA ALA A 75 9.17 -23.05 -3.12
C ALA A 75 9.33 -22.94 -1.61
N GLU A 76 9.68 -24.02 -0.92
CA GLU A 76 9.97 -24.05 0.50
C GLU A 76 11.12 -23.10 0.86
N ALA A 77 12.23 -23.14 0.12
CA ALA A 77 13.34 -22.21 0.31
C ALA A 77 12.95 -20.72 0.13
N LYS A 78 11.98 -20.43 -0.72
CA LYS A 78 11.42 -19.07 -0.85
C LYS A 78 10.54 -18.69 0.35
N VAL A 79 9.71 -19.63 0.81
CA VAL A 79 8.84 -19.44 1.98
C VAL A 79 9.67 -19.19 3.24
N ASP A 80 10.74 -19.92 3.44
CA ASP A 80 11.64 -19.75 4.58
C ASP A 80 12.29 -18.35 4.65
N ARG A 81 12.41 -17.68 3.51
CA ARG A 81 12.93 -16.30 3.44
C ARG A 81 11.88 -15.24 3.75
N LEU A 82 10.59 -15.55 3.66
CA LEU A 82 9.51 -14.58 3.86
C LEU A 82 9.56 -13.90 5.24
N PRO A 83 9.76 -14.60 6.38
CA PRO A 83 9.80 -13.94 7.69
C PRO A 83 10.92 -12.90 7.81
N ALA A 84 12.08 -13.17 7.20
CA ALA A 84 13.18 -12.22 7.18
C ALA A 84 12.85 -10.97 6.37
N VAL A 85 12.19 -11.14 5.22
CA VAL A 85 11.73 -10.02 4.38
C VAL A 85 10.65 -9.21 5.10
N GLU A 86 9.68 -9.87 5.72
CA GLU A 86 8.63 -9.20 6.51
C GLU A 86 9.21 -8.40 7.68
N SER A 87 10.18 -8.96 8.39
CA SER A 87 10.89 -8.26 9.47
C SER A 87 11.63 -7.03 8.96
N SER A 88 12.34 -7.15 7.83
CA SER A 88 13.05 -6.03 7.20
C SER A 88 12.07 -4.95 6.72
N LEU A 89 10.93 -5.34 6.16
CA LEU A 89 9.88 -4.44 5.72
C LEU A 89 9.31 -3.63 6.90
N LYS A 90 9.01 -4.30 8.01
CA LYS A 90 8.52 -3.67 9.23
C LYS A 90 9.53 -2.70 9.85
N SER A 91 10.82 -3.05 9.82
CA SER A 91 11.90 -2.14 10.24
C SER A 91 11.96 -0.89 9.37
N LEU A 92 11.94 -1.07 8.03
CA LEU A 92 11.96 0.04 7.09
C LEU A 92 10.72 0.94 7.21
N GLU A 93 9.54 0.38 7.43
CA GLU A 93 8.31 1.16 7.68
C GLU A 93 8.45 2.01 8.95
N SER A 94 9.03 1.45 10.02
CA SER A 94 9.29 2.17 11.27
C SER A 94 10.28 3.32 11.06
N GLU A 95 11.37 3.06 10.36
CA GLU A 95 12.37 4.08 10.03
C GLU A 95 11.78 5.19 9.16
N LEU A 96 10.99 4.83 8.16
CA LEU A 96 10.30 5.79 7.29
C LEU A 96 9.34 6.67 8.09
N ALA A 97 8.59 6.09 9.03
CA ALA A 97 7.70 6.84 9.91
C ALA A 97 8.48 7.83 10.79
N ALA A 98 9.59 7.39 11.39
CA ALA A 98 10.46 8.26 12.19
C ALA A 98 11.08 9.39 11.36
N LEU A 99 11.53 9.10 10.15
CA LEU A 99 12.07 10.12 9.22
C LEU A 99 11.02 11.15 8.83
N LYS A 100 9.79 10.74 8.53
CA LYS A 100 8.68 11.66 8.20
C LYS A 100 8.35 12.60 9.36
N VAL A 101 8.34 12.10 10.59
CA VAL A 101 8.12 12.92 11.78
C VAL A 101 9.26 13.93 11.96
N ASN A 102 10.50 13.49 11.82
CA ASN A 102 11.69 14.33 11.91
C ASN A 102 11.68 15.43 10.85
N GLU A 103 11.41 15.09 9.59
CA GLU A 103 11.37 16.04 8.47
C GLU A 103 10.26 17.09 8.68
N SER A 104 9.06 16.65 9.09
CA SER A 104 7.98 17.58 9.42
C SER A 104 8.35 18.53 10.55
N GLY A 105 9.05 18.02 11.58
CA GLY A 105 9.56 18.86 12.68
C GLY A 105 10.61 19.88 12.21
N ARG A 106 11.55 19.47 11.35
CA ARG A 106 12.58 20.34 10.77
C ARG A 106 11.97 21.41 9.87
N GLU A 107 11.02 21.04 9.01
CA GLU A 107 10.30 21.98 8.16
C GLU A 107 9.59 23.05 9.01
N GLN A 108 8.87 22.65 10.06
CA GLN A 108 8.20 23.59 10.94
C GLN A 108 9.21 24.45 11.73
N PHE A 109 10.32 23.88 12.15
CA PHE A 109 11.37 24.64 12.84
C PHE A 109 11.93 25.78 11.97
N GLY A 110 12.16 25.54 10.67
CA GLY A 110 12.57 26.54 9.71
C GLY A 110 11.57 27.69 9.54
N ARG A 111 10.29 27.47 9.93
CA ARG A 111 9.21 28.48 9.83
C ARG A 111 8.91 29.22 11.13
N LEU A 112 9.62 28.93 12.22
CA LEU A 112 9.35 29.54 13.54
C LEU A 112 9.50 31.06 13.56
N ASN A 113 10.33 31.61 12.69
CA ASN A 113 10.53 33.05 12.55
C ASN A 113 9.56 33.69 11.55
N ASN A 114 8.66 32.91 10.93
CA ASN A 114 7.78 33.41 9.89
C ASN A 114 6.40 33.75 10.43
N ILE A 115 5.80 34.79 9.86
CA ILE A 115 4.36 35.11 10.00
C ILE A 115 3.71 34.90 8.64
N GLU A 116 2.49 34.39 8.66
CA GLU A 116 1.59 34.30 7.50
C GLU A 116 0.49 35.37 7.66
N ILE A 117 0.46 36.33 6.74
CA ILE A 117 -0.56 37.38 6.70
C ILE A 117 -1.54 37.02 5.60
N SER A 118 -2.80 36.84 5.93
CA SER A 118 -3.88 36.51 5.02
C SER A 118 -4.95 37.61 4.98
N GLY A 119 -5.69 37.69 3.86
CA GLY A 119 -6.74 38.69 3.68
C GLY A 119 -6.26 40.03 3.06
N VAL A 120 -4.96 40.20 2.79
CA VAL A 120 -4.44 41.40 2.14
C VAL A 120 -4.74 41.36 0.64
N PRO A 121 -5.54 42.26 0.07
CA PRO A 121 -5.80 42.34 -1.37
C PRO A 121 -4.50 42.45 -2.16
N GLN A 122 -4.44 41.82 -3.31
CA GLN A 122 -3.28 41.89 -4.18
C GLN A 122 -3.45 43.00 -5.21
N THR A 123 -2.44 43.89 -5.34
CA THR A 123 -2.40 44.95 -6.34
C THR A 123 -1.13 44.83 -7.17
N ASN A 124 -1.20 45.27 -8.44
CA ASN A 124 -0.03 45.28 -9.30
C ASN A 124 0.99 46.31 -8.79
N GLY A 125 2.27 45.92 -8.72
CA GLY A 125 3.35 46.81 -8.27
C GLY A 125 3.34 47.08 -6.76
N GLU A 126 2.69 46.25 -5.95
CA GLU A 126 2.61 46.41 -4.50
C GLU A 126 3.99 46.38 -3.82
N ASN A 127 4.17 47.23 -2.82
CA ASN A 127 5.30 47.16 -1.92
C ASN A 127 4.90 46.46 -0.62
N LEU A 128 5.33 45.23 -0.49
CA LEU A 128 4.96 44.40 0.67
C LEU A 128 5.53 44.91 2.00
N MET A 129 6.70 45.57 1.98
CA MET A 129 7.28 46.21 3.18
C MET A 129 6.43 47.41 3.62
N SER A 130 5.93 48.20 2.71
CA SER A 130 5.03 49.33 3.02
C SER A 130 3.71 48.83 3.60
N ILE A 131 3.12 47.75 3.05
CA ILE A 131 1.92 47.10 3.57
C ILE A 131 2.16 46.57 4.99
N LEU A 132 3.31 45.91 5.21
CA LEU A 132 3.67 45.43 6.56
C LEU A 132 3.84 46.59 7.53
N GLY A 133 4.48 47.70 7.09
CA GLY A 133 4.64 48.92 7.88
C GLY A 133 3.29 49.51 8.32
N GLY A 134 2.32 49.64 7.39
CA GLY A 134 0.94 50.05 7.70
C GLY A 134 0.26 49.20 8.73
N ILE A 135 0.38 47.87 8.57
CA ILE A 135 -0.15 46.90 9.55
C ILE A 135 0.50 47.08 10.93
N CYS A 136 1.84 47.24 10.96
CA CYS A 136 2.59 47.43 12.21
C CYS A 136 2.20 48.70 12.93
N VAL A 137 2.07 49.81 12.23
CA VAL A 137 1.59 51.10 12.80
C VAL A 137 0.21 50.93 13.41
N THR A 138 -0.71 50.25 12.71
CA THR A 138 -2.08 50.03 13.17
C THR A 138 -2.14 49.22 14.46
N VAL A 139 -1.26 48.21 14.62
CA VAL A 139 -1.22 47.38 15.83
C VAL A 139 -0.32 47.94 16.93
N GLY A 140 0.30 49.11 16.71
CA GLY A 140 1.21 49.76 17.67
C GLY A 140 2.57 49.06 17.80
N PHE A 141 3.03 48.37 16.73
CA PHE A 141 4.34 47.74 16.70
C PHE A 141 5.35 48.59 15.93
N ASN A 142 6.46 48.94 16.57
CA ASN A 142 7.53 49.68 15.92
C ASN A 142 8.40 48.71 15.10
N LEU A 143 8.18 48.66 13.77
CA LEU A 143 8.93 47.85 12.84
C LEU A 143 10.21 48.56 12.40
N CYS A 144 11.36 47.88 12.52
CA CYS A 144 12.62 48.30 11.89
C CYS A 144 12.85 47.45 10.62
N GLU A 145 13.42 48.05 9.57
CA GLU A 145 13.74 47.29 8.34
C GLU A 145 14.67 46.11 8.61
N THR A 146 15.56 46.25 9.57
CA THR A 146 16.48 45.19 10.01
C THR A 146 15.77 44.01 10.75
N ASP A 147 14.50 44.17 11.14
CA ASP A 147 13.72 43.11 11.75
C ASP A 147 13.32 42.04 10.73
N VAL A 148 13.22 42.42 9.44
CA VAL A 148 12.73 41.55 8.37
C VAL A 148 13.86 41.01 7.54
N ASP A 149 13.98 39.69 7.47
CA ASP A 149 14.93 38.99 6.58
C ASP A 149 14.36 38.89 5.13
N THR A 150 13.14 38.38 5.00
CA THR A 150 12.49 38.26 3.69
C THR A 150 10.97 38.47 3.81
N ILE A 151 10.39 39.05 2.74
CA ILE A 151 8.94 39.20 2.60
C ILE A 151 8.53 38.84 1.16
N HIS A 152 7.52 37.99 0.99
CA HIS A 152 7.02 37.60 -0.32
C HIS A 152 5.57 37.10 -0.25
N ARG A 153 4.87 37.14 -1.40
CA ARG A 153 3.58 36.43 -1.54
C ARG A 153 3.78 34.94 -1.92
N VAL A 154 2.96 34.10 -1.34
CA VAL A 154 2.91 32.69 -1.74
C VAL A 154 2.30 32.58 -3.13
N ARG A 155 2.97 31.89 -4.06
CA ARG A 155 2.38 31.59 -5.36
C ARG A 155 1.21 30.63 -5.19
N ARG A 156 0.07 30.91 -5.86
CA ARG A 156 -1.00 29.93 -5.96
C ARG A 156 -0.53 28.78 -6.83
N PHE A 157 -0.56 27.59 -6.32
CA PHE A 157 -0.41 26.40 -7.14
C PHE A 157 -1.76 26.14 -7.81
N GLN A 158 -1.88 26.46 -9.10
CA GLN A 158 -3.05 26.06 -9.90
C GLN A 158 -2.90 24.57 -10.18
N SER A 159 -3.62 23.73 -9.44
CA SER A 159 -3.78 22.33 -9.84
C SER A 159 -4.67 22.33 -11.08
N SER A 160 -4.18 21.76 -12.18
CA SER A 160 -4.89 21.61 -13.45
C SER A 160 -6.17 20.77 -13.37
N LEU A 161 -6.52 20.25 -12.20
CA LEU A 161 -7.63 19.35 -11.92
C LEU A 161 -8.77 19.97 -11.09
N SER A 162 -8.66 21.22 -10.65
CA SER A 162 -9.77 21.88 -9.96
C SER A 162 -10.68 22.58 -10.97
N SER A 163 -11.90 22.03 -11.10
CA SER A 163 -13.01 22.67 -11.81
C SER A 163 -13.13 24.14 -11.43
N LYS A 164 -13.26 25.00 -12.45
CA LYS A 164 -13.19 26.46 -12.43
C LYS A 164 -14.23 27.19 -11.55
N GLU A 165 -15.10 26.50 -10.82
CA GLU A 165 -16.26 27.11 -10.17
C GLU A 165 -16.09 27.47 -8.68
N ASN A 166 -15.00 27.05 -8.01
CA ASN A 166 -14.73 27.39 -6.61
C ASN A 166 -13.26 27.66 -6.34
N ALA A 167 -12.53 28.30 -7.26
CA ALA A 167 -11.21 28.83 -6.96
C ALA A 167 -11.41 29.92 -5.88
N ASP A 168 -11.06 29.57 -4.65
CA ASP A 168 -11.09 30.42 -3.46
C ASP A 168 -10.62 31.82 -3.85
N SER A 169 -11.54 32.81 -3.87
CA SER A 169 -11.28 34.17 -4.31
C SER A 169 -10.36 34.94 -3.35
N ARG A 170 -9.85 34.28 -2.32
CA ARG A 170 -8.97 34.86 -1.32
C ARG A 170 -7.62 35.20 -1.93
N PRO A 171 -7.08 36.41 -1.64
CA PRO A 171 -5.77 36.79 -2.12
C PRO A 171 -4.67 35.87 -1.55
N PRO A 172 -3.56 35.66 -2.30
CA PRO A 172 -2.42 34.89 -1.82
C PRO A 172 -1.87 35.48 -0.52
N ALA A 173 -1.54 34.63 0.44
CA ALA A 173 -0.97 35.08 1.70
C ALA A 173 0.43 35.69 1.52
N ILE A 174 0.78 36.63 2.38
CA ILE A 174 2.13 37.19 2.49
C ILE A 174 2.87 36.46 3.59
N ILE A 175 4.08 35.98 3.29
CA ILE A 175 4.99 35.40 4.28
C ILE A 175 6.05 36.42 4.60
N VAL A 176 6.20 36.70 5.90
CA VAL A 176 7.26 37.58 6.43
C VAL A 176 8.17 36.75 7.32
N ARG A 177 9.43 36.69 7.01
CA ARG A 177 10.46 36.07 7.85
C ARG A 177 11.18 37.15 8.65
N PHE A 178 11.17 36.99 9.96
CA PHE A 178 11.87 37.89 10.87
C PHE A 178 13.30 37.39 11.15
N CYS A 179 14.23 38.27 11.34
CA CYS A 179 15.58 37.96 11.79
C CYS A 179 15.56 37.37 13.22
N GLN A 180 14.70 37.94 14.08
CA GLN A 180 14.60 37.55 15.48
C GLN A 180 13.18 37.04 15.80
N ARG A 181 13.09 35.85 16.40
CA ARG A 181 11.81 35.24 16.83
C ARG A 181 11.04 36.12 17.81
N ARG A 182 11.76 36.77 18.71
CA ARG A 182 11.17 37.68 19.70
C ARG A 182 10.36 38.80 19.03
N ARG A 183 10.92 39.47 18.02
CA ARG A 183 10.23 40.53 17.26
C ARG A 183 8.96 40.00 16.58
N LYS A 184 9.07 38.79 15.96
CA LYS A 184 7.92 38.13 15.40
C LYS A 184 6.81 37.86 16.46
N ASP A 185 7.18 37.36 17.63
CA ASP A 185 6.23 37.03 18.71
C ASP A 185 5.57 38.33 19.25
N GLU A 186 6.30 39.43 19.38
CA GLU A 186 5.78 40.75 19.78
C GLU A 186 4.73 41.26 18.79
N LEU A 187 5.01 41.19 17.46
CA LEU A 187 4.03 41.59 16.44
C LEU A 187 2.77 40.73 16.46
N VAL A 188 2.91 39.40 16.57
CA VAL A 188 1.76 38.50 16.65
C VAL A 188 0.93 38.78 17.91
N ALA A 189 1.56 39.08 19.04
CA ALA A 189 0.87 39.44 20.27
C ALA A 189 0.11 40.78 20.13
N ALA A 190 0.75 41.80 19.56
CA ALA A 190 0.12 43.10 19.29
C ALA A 190 -1.10 42.97 18.36
N ALA A 191 -0.98 42.17 17.28
CA ALA A 191 -2.06 41.95 16.34
C ALA A 191 -3.26 41.21 17.03
N ARG A 192 -2.99 40.24 17.92
CA ARG A 192 -4.03 39.57 18.69
C ARG A 192 -4.74 40.46 19.69
N ALA A 193 -4.00 41.41 20.30
CA ALA A 193 -4.56 42.40 21.23
C ALA A 193 -5.49 43.40 20.53
N ARG A 194 -5.11 43.85 19.33
CA ARG A 194 -5.89 44.81 18.52
C ARG A 194 -7.24 44.31 18.09
N ARG A 195 -7.37 42.99 17.73
CA ARG A 195 -8.58 42.35 17.16
C ARG A 195 -9.21 43.14 15.99
N GLY A 196 -9.83 42.44 15.06
CA GLY A 196 -10.60 43.09 13.98
C GLY A 196 -9.79 43.93 13.01
N LEU A 197 -8.51 43.61 12.75
CA LEU A 197 -7.67 44.30 11.78
C LEU A 197 -8.23 44.14 10.37
N THR A 198 -8.33 45.22 9.62
CA THR A 198 -8.84 45.25 8.26
C THR A 198 -7.82 45.88 7.28
N SER A 199 -8.07 45.70 5.96
CA SER A 199 -7.28 46.30 4.89
C SER A 199 -7.33 47.82 4.93
N ALA A 200 -8.43 48.41 5.33
CA ALA A 200 -8.57 49.85 5.49
C ALA A 200 -7.66 50.41 6.61
N ASP A 201 -7.60 49.69 7.76
CA ASP A 201 -6.68 50.04 8.85
C ASP A 201 -5.21 50.01 8.42
N ALA A 202 -4.85 49.14 7.51
CA ALA A 202 -3.48 49.05 6.95
C ALA A 202 -3.19 50.10 5.85
N GLY A 203 -4.12 51.01 5.59
CA GLY A 203 -3.96 52.05 4.57
C GLY A 203 -4.11 51.55 3.14
N LEU A 204 -4.75 50.36 2.94
CA LEU A 204 -4.95 49.79 1.62
C LEU A 204 -6.25 50.34 1.00
N THR A 205 -6.21 50.66 -0.28
CA THR A 205 -7.38 51.10 -1.04
C THR A 205 -8.30 49.91 -1.38
N GLY A 206 -9.62 50.14 -1.36
CA GLY A 206 -10.62 49.13 -1.70
C GLY A 206 -11.55 48.77 -0.53
N PRO A 207 -12.36 47.69 -0.65
CA PRO A 207 -13.27 47.28 0.41
C PRO A 207 -12.50 46.82 1.64
N ALA A 208 -13.05 47.12 2.83
CA ALA A 208 -12.47 46.67 4.11
C ALA A 208 -12.56 45.16 4.25
N VAL A 209 -11.45 44.46 4.05
CA VAL A 209 -11.32 43.02 4.18
C VAL A 209 -10.56 42.70 5.45
N ALA A 210 -11.03 41.69 6.21
CA ALA A 210 -10.33 41.29 7.44
C ALA A 210 -8.94 40.70 7.14
N ILE A 211 -7.96 41.22 7.87
CA ILE A 211 -6.56 40.75 7.81
C ILE A 211 -6.25 39.91 9.04
N TYR A 212 -5.59 38.78 8.83
CA TYR A 212 -5.18 37.87 9.89
C TYR A 212 -3.67 37.65 9.88
N LEU A 213 -3.04 37.88 11.02
CA LEU A 213 -1.63 37.55 11.26
C LEU A 213 -1.57 36.25 12.03
N ASN A 214 -1.05 35.22 11.39
CA ASN A 214 -0.95 33.89 11.96
C ASN A 214 0.50 33.39 11.92
N GLU A 215 0.79 32.45 12.76
CA GLU A 215 2.05 31.71 12.67
C GLU A 215 2.08 30.87 11.38
N HIS A 216 3.24 30.85 10.71
CA HIS A 216 3.40 30.13 9.45
C HIS A 216 3.53 28.61 9.69
N LEU A 217 2.41 27.92 9.66
CA LEU A 217 2.37 26.47 9.80
C LEU A 217 2.73 25.75 8.51
N THR A 218 3.33 24.56 8.64
CA THR A 218 3.47 23.60 7.52
C THR A 218 2.10 23.13 7.05
N THR A 219 2.03 22.59 5.83
CA THR A 219 0.78 22.04 5.29
C THR A 219 0.19 20.96 6.20
N GLY A 220 1.03 20.06 6.73
CA GLY A 220 0.62 19.03 7.68
C GLY A 220 0.01 19.64 8.95
N ASN A 221 0.66 20.65 9.55
CA ASN A 221 0.16 21.31 10.75
C ASN A 221 -1.10 22.16 10.48
N LYS A 222 -1.30 22.70 9.27
CA LYS A 222 -2.56 23.34 8.87
C LYS A 222 -3.71 22.35 8.82
N ILE A 223 -3.46 21.16 8.26
CA ILE A 223 -4.44 20.06 8.23
C ILE A 223 -4.76 19.59 9.66
N LEU A 224 -3.73 19.39 10.48
CA LEU A 224 -3.90 18.99 11.88
C LEU A 224 -4.70 20.04 12.67
N LEU A 225 -4.41 21.34 12.47
CA LEU A 225 -5.17 22.43 13.10
C LEU A 225 -6.65 22.42 12.67
N ARG A 226 -6.94 22.13 11.40
CA ARG A 226 -8.32 21.98 10.92
C ARG A 226 -9.04 20.84 11.64
N LYS A 227 -8.44 19.65 11.67
CA LYS A 227 -8.97 18.51 12.42
C LYS A 227 -9.16 18.82 13.91
N ALA A 228 -8.22 19.56 14.50
CA ALA A 228 -8.34 19.99 15.90
C ALA A 228 -9.53 20.96 16.11
N ARG A 229 -9.84 21.83 15.13
CA ARG A 229 -11.04 22.69 15.17
C ARG A 229 -12.33 21.87 15.12
N ASP A 230 -12.37 20.87 14.24
CA ASP A 230 -13.52 19.98 14.11
C ASP A 230 -13.74 19.19 15.43
N LYS A 231 -12.66 18.65 16.00
CA LYS A 231 -12.69 17.97 17.31
C LYS A 231 -13.04 18.89 18.47
N LYS A 232 -12.61 20.15 18.45
CA LYS A 232 -12.99 21.16 19.44
C LYS A 232 -14.50 21.30 19.51
N VAL A 233 -15.17 21.41 18.37
CA VAL A 233 -16.64 21.54 18.28
C VAL A 233 -17.31 20.24 18.74
N GLU A 234 -16.85 19.08 18.25
CA GLU A 234 -17.40 17.76 18.57
C GLU A 234 -17.37 17.46 20.08
N LEU A 235 -16.26 17.79 20.74
CA LEU A 235 -16.02 17.46 22.16
C LEU A 235 -16.29 18.64 23.12
N ASN A 236 -16.82 19.76 22.62
CA ASN A 236 -17.12 20.97 23.40
C ASN A 236 -15.91 21.48 24.20
N TYR A 237 -14.77 21.64 23.54
CA TYR A 237 -13.60 22.30 24.10
C TYR A 237 -13.74 23.82 23.96
N ASP A 238 -13.39 24.59 25.00
CA ASP A 238 -13.50 26.04 24.96
C ASP A 238 -12.36 26.71 24.18
N TYR A 239 -11.14 26.17 24.30
CA TYR A 239 -9.93 26.83 23.81
C TYR A 239 -9.15 25.98 22.82
N LEU A 240 -8.79 26.61 21.70
CA LEU A 240 -7.84 26.11 20.69
C LEU A 240 -7.01 27.28 20.20
N TRP A 241 -5.68 27.20 20.33
CA TRP A 241 -4.80 28.25 19.88
C TRP A 241 -3.48 27.69 19.35
N VAL A 242 -2.77 28.53 18.57
CA VAL A 242 -1.42 28.21 18.10
C VAL A 242 -0.44 29.17 18.77
N LYS A 243 0.64 28.65 19.30
CA LYS A 243 1.75 29.44 19.87
C LYS A 243 3.07 28.75 19.51
N GLN A 244 4.02 29.52 18.96
CA GLN A 244 5.31 29.01 18.51
C GLN A 244 5.13 27.80 17.57
N CYS A 245 4.20 27.92 16.63
CA CYS A 245 3.82 26.90 15.66
C CYS A 245 3.34 25.55 16.27
N LYS A 246 3.08 25.49 17.57
CA LYS A 246 2.47 24.34 18.25
C LYS A 246 0.98 24.59 18.44
N ILE A 247 0.19 23.55 18.29
CA ILE A 247 -1.27 23.56 18.46
C ILE A 247 -1.59 23.18 19.89
N PHE A 248 -2.35 24.02 20.59
CA PHE A 248 -2.76 23.80 21.96
C PHE A 248 -4.28 23.74 22.03
N MET A 249 -4.78 22.86 22.85
CA MET A 249 -6.21 22.71 23.15
C MET A 249 -6.46 22.57 24.65
N ARG A 250 -7.54 23.19 25.14
CA ARG A 250 -7.94 23.08 26.53
C ARG A 250 -9.47 23.04 26.63
N LYS A 251 -10.00 22.14 27.45
CA LYS A 251 -11.45 21.92 27.57
C LYS A 251 -12.13 23.09 28.27
N ASN A 252 -11.60 23.49 29.41
CA ASN A 252 -12.13 24.62 30.22
C ASN A 252 -10.99 25.24 31.05
N ASP A 253 -11.25 26.31 31.77
CA ASP A 253 -10.25 27.03 32.56
C ASP A 253 -9.57 26.19 33.64
N LYS A 254 -10.21 25.13 34.11
CA LYS A 254 -9.72 24.25 35.19
C LYS A 254 -8.97 23.02 34.63
N SER A 255 -9.11 22.73 33.33
CA SER A 255 -8.47 21.55 32.72
C SER A 255 -7.04 21.83 32.29
N ARG A 256 -6.25 20.78 32.20
CA ARG A 256 -4.87 20.88 31.69
C ARG A 256 -4.86 21.22 30.19
N VAL A 257 -3.79 21.84 29.76
CA VAL A 257 -3.52 22.13 28.33
C VAL A 257 -2.99 20.88 27.66
N PHE A 258 -3.57 20.52 26.51
CA PHE A 258 -3.06 19.49 25.62
C PHE A 258 -2.28 20.13 24.48
N VAL A 259 -1.17 19.53 24.13
CA VAL A 259 -0.41 19.86 22.91
C VAL A 259 -0.75 18.81 21.87
N ILE A 260 -1.17 19.26 20.68
CA ILE A 260 -1.54 18.38 19.56
C ILE A 260 -0.38 18.38 18.60
N THR A 261 0.30 17.25 18.48
CA THR A 261 1.46 17.06 17.59
C THR A 261 1.14 16.18 16.39
N ASP A 262 0.17 15.28 16.56
CA ASP A 262 -0.26 14.34 15.51
C ASP A 262 -1.72 13.92 15.66
N ASP A 263 -2.21 13.09 14.74
CA ASP A 263 -3.58 12.58 14.74
C ASP A 263 -3.86 11.64 15.95
N THR A 264 -2.82 11.05 16.56
CA THR A 264 -3.00 10.16 17.72
C THR A 264 -3.35 10.95 18.96
N ASP A 265 -2.85 12.17 19.10
CA ASP A 265 -3.20 13.07 20.19
C ASP A 265 -4.66 13.48 20.13
N LEU A 266 -5.21 13.70 18.93
CA LEU A 266 -6.64 14.00 18.74
C LEU A 266 -7.55 12.84 19.21
N LYS A 267 -7.08 11.59 19.09
CA LYS A 267 -7.82 10.41 19.56
C LYS A 267 -7.83 10.26 21.08
N LYS A 268 -6.87 10.87 21.78
CA LYS A 268 -6.77 10.85 23.26
C LYS A 268 -7.70 11.87 23.93
N LEU A 269 -8.27 12.82 23.18
CA LEU A 269 -9.19 13.81 23.70
C LEU A 269 -10.54 13.16 24.06
N LYS A 270 -11.11 13.57 25.19
CA LYS A 270 -12.37 13.06 25.72
C LYS A 270 -13.33 14.19 26.06
#